data_26600ce7749eda0f2d54563afc32f8c4
#
_entry.id   26600ce7749eda0f2d54563afc32f8c4
#
_cell.length_a   1.000
_cell.length_b   1.000
_cell.length_c   1.000
_cell.angle_alpha   90.00
_cell.angle_beta   90.00
_cell.angle_gamma   90.00
#
_symmetry.space_group_name_H-M   'P 1'
#
loop_
_entity.id
_entity.type
_entity.pdbx_description
1 polymer ?
#
loop_
_entity_poly.entity_id
_entity_poly.type
_entity_poly.pdbx_seq_one_letter_code
_entity_poly.pdbx_strand_id
1 'polypeptide(L)'
;MSGSTPIVTRTLRLRIKDKHAKVLNTLARETNFVWNFCNELSLRHTQRTGKFMSGYDLQKYTAGACKEGLLLNSATVQMIGHELATRRKQFKKVKLSWRKSNGSRRSLGWIPFRHDCISYRGGQIRYAGYKFNIWDSYGLADYELGSGTFSEDSRGHWYFNTTVKVEKKPNTATQSIGIDLGLKECAVTSDGQRLVGRHYRKLEQSLGMAQRANKKSLVKALHAKIKNRRKDELHKFSTMLTQHYGAIFVGNVSSSKLIKTKMAKSTLDAGWSSLKTMLEYKSDHAGVVYEVIDEAFTTQTCSCCGSIAVSSPKGRAGLGIREWTCSDCGSVNDRDLNAARNILARGHSRLALGIPFPFAVISCFST
;
A
#
# COMPACT_ATOMS: atom_id res chain seq x y z
N MET A 1 11.55 35.80 -8.61
CA MET A 1 10.92 34.97 -7.58
C MET A 1 11.41 33.53 -7.80
N SER A 2 12.35 33.07 -7.01
CA SER A 2 12.84 31.68 -7.08
C SER A 2 11.77 30.76 -6.49
N GLY A 3 10.94 30.19 -7.36
CA GLY A 3 9.97 29.19 -6.95
C GLY A 3 10.70 27.95 -6.42
N SER A 4 10.63 27.68 -5.13
CA SER A 4 11.16 26.45 -4.54
C SER A 4 10.42 25.25 -5.16
N THR A 5 11.17 24.36 -5.77
CA THR A 5 10.61 23.10 -6.32
C THR A 5 9.84 22.37 -5.21
N PRO A 6 8.57 22.01 -5.42
CA PRO A 6 7.79 21.34 -4.38
C PRO A 6 8.43 20.00 -4.02
N ILE A 7 8.51 19.71 -2.71
CA ILE A 7 9.16 18.51 -2.16
C ILE A 7 8.08 17.50 -1.78
N VAL A 8 8.32 16.24 -2.09
CA VAL A 8 7.46 15.10 -1.66
C VAL A 8 8.26 14.10 -0.84
N THR A 9 7.57 13.43 0.08
CA THR A 9 8.17 12.38 0.89
C THR A 9 7.99 11.02 0.20
N ARG A 10 9.10 10.29 0.03
CA ARG A 10 9.12 8.95 -0.53
C ARG A 10 9.66 7.96 0.51
N THR A 11 9.07 6.76 0.58
CA THR A 11 9.60 5.68 1.41
C THR A 11 10.45 4.75 0.57
N LEU A 12 11.72 4.59 0.95
CA LEU A 12 12.63 3.62 0.36
C LEU A 12 12.65 2.35 1.21
N ARG A 13 12.66 1.20 0.56
CA ARG A 13 12.73 -0.11 1.21
C ARG A 13 13.89 -0.93 0.67
N LEU A 14 14.90 -1.17 1.50
CA LEU A 14 16.12 -1.88 1.15
C LEU A 14 16.25 -3.16 1.96
N ARG A 15 16.74 -4.23 1.33
CA ARG A 15 16.97 -5.47 2.03
C ARG A 15 18.27 -5.42 2.83
N ILE A 16 18.20 -5.90 4.08
CA ILE A 16 19.36 -6.08 4.95
C ILE A 16 19.94 -7.49 4.70
N LYS A 17 21.27 -7.63 4.72
CA LYS A 17 21.93 -8.93 4.54
C LYS A 17 21.58 -9.88 5.69
N ASP A 18 21.28 -11.13 5.38
CA ASP A 18 20.71 -12.11 6.32
C ASP A 18 21.61 -12.42 7.52
N LYS A 19 22.93 -12.20 7.43
CA LYS A 19 23.88 -12.32 8.55
C LYS A 19 23.50 -11.48 9.77
N HIS A 20 22.73 -10.39 9.57
CA HIS A 20 22.30 -9.49 10.64
C HIS A 20 20.98 -9.88 11.31
N ALA A 21 20.30 -10.93 10.81
CA ALA A 21 18.98 -11.31 11.30
C ALA A 21 18.97 -11.65 12.79
N LYS A 22 20.04 -12.26 13.33
CA LYS A 22 20.14 -12.61 14.76
C LYS A 22 20.03 -11.37 15.64
N VAL A 23 20.81 -10.32 15.35
CA VAL A 23 20.80 -9.05 16.10
C VAL A 23 19.44 -8.37 15.98
N LEU A 24 18.91 -8.25 14.75
CA LEU A 24 17.60 -7.64 14.52
C LEU A 24 16.46 -8.38 15.23
N ASN A 25 16.53 -9.71 15.29
CA ASN A 25 15.58 -10.51 16.07
C ASN A 25 15.66 -10.23 17.58
N THR A 26 16.85 -10.01 18.12
CA THR A 26 17.03 -9.61 19.54
C THR A 26 16.40 -8.25 19.79
N LEU A 27 16.72 -7.24 18.99
CA LEU A 27 16.14 -5.90 19.09
C LEU A 27 14.60 -5.92 18.91
N ALA A 28 14.09 -6.78 18.04
CA ALA A 28 12.65 -6.94 17.86
C ALA A 28 11.94 -7.59 19.07
N ARG A 29 12.62 -8.48 19.80
CA ARG A 29 12.09 -9.03 21.07
C ARG A 29 11.97 -7.93 22.13
N GLU A 30 12.96 -7.07 22.24
CA GLU A 30 12.93 -5.92 23.14
C GLU A 30 11.82 -4.93 22.73
N THR A 31 11.68 -4.68 21.42
CA THR A 31 10.54 -3.88 20.90
C THR A 31 9.19 -4.47 21.30
N ASN A 32 9.03 -5.80 21.21
CA ASN A 32 7.82 -6.46 21.65
C ASN A 32 7.61 -6.34 23.17
N PHE A 33 8.68 -6.43 23.96
CA PHE A 33 8.64 -6.24 25.40
C PHE A 33 8.14 -4.84 25.76
N VAL A 34 8.76 -3.80 25.21
CA VAL A 34 8.35 -2.40 25.43
C VAL A 34 6.91 -2.15 24.97
N TRP A 35 6.53 -2.68 23.79
CA TRP A 35 5.15 -2.59 23.32
C TRP A 35 4.16 -3.20 24.31
N ASN A 36 4.44 -4.40 24.79
CA ASN A 36 3.56 -5.11 25.69
C ASN A 36 3.46 -4.40 27.05
N PHE A 37 4.57 -3.93 27.58
CA PHE A 37 4.61 -3.11 28.80
C PHE A 37 3.72 -1.87 28.68
N CYS A 38 3.92 -1.07 27.62
CA CYS A 38 3.13 0.12 27.36
C CYS A 38 1.64 -0.21 27.13
N ASN A 39 1.34 -1.34 26.48
CA ASN A 39 -0.03 -1.77 26.22
C ASN A 39 -0.76 -2.12 27.52
N GLU A 40 -0.11 -2.86 28.43
CA GLU A 40 -0.65 -3.21 29.73
C GLU A 40 -0.84 -1.99 30.61
N LEU A 41 0.19 -1.14 30.71
CA LEU A 41 0.13 0.11 31.48
C LEU A 41 -1.03 1.01 31.03
N SER A 42 -1.13 1.21 29.71
CA SER A 42 -2.19 2.02 29.13
C SER A 42 -3.58 1.38 29.29
N LEU A 43 -3.70 0.04 29.29
CA LEU A 43 -4.94 -0.68 29.59
C LEU A 43 -5.41 -0.39 31.03
N ARG A 44 -4.53 -0.59 32.02
CA ARG A 44 -4.83 -0.36 33.44
C ARG A 44 -5.19 1.10 33.69
N HIS A 45 -4.46 2.04 33.07
CA HIS A 45 -4.79 3.47 33.18
C HIS A 45 -6.20 3.76 32.65
N THR A 46 -6.53 3.24 31.45
CA THR A 46 -7.85 3.47 30.84
C THR A 46 -8.98 2.86 31.67
N GLN A 47 -8.78 1.66 32.23
CA GLN A 47 -9.76 1.03 33.13
C GLN A 47 -10.04 1.87 34.37
N ARG A 48 -9.00 2.54 34.92
CA ARG A 48 -9.11 3.35 36.12
C ARG A 48 -9.66 4.76 35.87
N THR A 49 -9.31 5.36 34.72
CA THR A 49 -9.57 6.79 34.47
C THR A 49 -10.55 7.07 33.33
N GLY A 50 -10.90 6.05 32.53
CA GLY A 50 -11.68 6.21 31.31
C GLY A 50 -10.94 6.90 30.15
N LYS A 51 -9.69 7.34 30.35
CA LYS A 51 -8.92 8.14 29.37
C LYS A 51 -7.75 7.33 28.77
N PHE A 52 -7.46 7.54 27.48
CA PHE A 52 -6.27 6.98 26.84
C PHE A 52 -5.01 7.78 27.20
N MET A 53 -3.93 7.07 27.50
CA MET A 53 -2.61 7.67 27.67
C MET A 53 -2.07 8.16 26.33
N SER A 54 -1.44 9.32 26.35
CA SER A 54 -0.63 9.81 25.21
C SER A 54 0.73 9.10 25.14
N GLY A 55 1.46 9.29 24.04
CA GLY A 55 2.84 8.81 23.93
C GLY A 55 3.76 9.46 24.97
N TYR A 56 3.53 10.73 25.31
CA TYR A 56 4.29 11.46 26.33
C TYR A 56 4.04 10.93 27.75
N ASP A 57 2.81 10.51 28.05
CA ASP A 57 2.51 9.88 29.36
C ASP A 57 3.26 8.55 29.50
N LEU A 58 3.33 7.75 28.40
CA LEU A 58 4.05 6.49 28.38
C LEU A 58 5.57 6.68 28.55
N GLN A 59 6.13 7.78 28.04
CA GLN A 59 7.58 8.08 28.18
C GLN A 59 7.99 8.18 29.64
N LYS A 60 7.17 8.72 30.53
CA LYS A 60 7.45 8.84 31.96
C LYS A 60 7.75 7.49 32.60
N TYR A 61 7.13 6.43 32.14
CA TYR A 61 7.28 5.06 32.66
C TYR A 61 8.33 4.23 31.94
N THR A 62 8.83 4.70 30.80
CA THR A 62 9.88 4.03 30.02
C THR A 62 11.21 4.77 30.07
N ALA A 63 11.27 5.90 30.77
CA ALA A 63 12.49 6.67 30.99
C ALA A 63 13.53 5.82 31.74
N GLY A 64 14.77 5.81 31.25
CA GLY A 64 15.86 5.02 31.86
C GLY A 64 15.97 3.57 31.41
N ALA A 65 14.97 3.00 30.71
CA ALA A 65 14.95 1.59 30.32
C ALA A 65 16.22 1.13 29.54
N CYS A 66 16.82 2.03 28.74
CA CYS A 66 18.08 1.73 28.04
C CYS A 66 19.28 1.71 28.99
N LYS A 67 19.26 2.46 30.08
CA LYS A 67 20.30 2.41 31.14
C LYS A 67 20.19 1.10 31.96
N GLU A 68 19.01 0.53 32.02
CA GLU A 68 18.71 -0.72 32.74
C GLU A 68 18.94 -1.97 31.86
N GLY A 69 19.54 -1.83 30.67
CA GLY A 69 20.04 -2.95 29.87
C GLY A 69 19.32 -3.23 28.56
N LEU A 70 18.35 -2.42 28.13
CA LEU A 70 17.80 -2.56 26.78
C LEU A 70 18.85 -2.12 25.74
N LEU A 71 18.99 -2.93 24.69
CA LEU A 71 19.87 -2.67 23.55
C LEU A 71 19.27 -1.67 22.54
N LEU A 72 17.98 -1.35 22.68
CA LEU A 72 17.29 -0.36 21.85
C LEU A 72 17.80 1.06 22.12
N ASN A 73 17.73 1.91 21.10
CA ASN A 73 17.94 3.35 21.30
C ASN A 73 16.75 3.95 22.08
N SER A 74 17.01 4.93 22.95
CA SER A 74 15.98 5.61 23.76
C SER A 74 14.88 6.23 22.93
N ALA A 75 15.22 6.83 21.78
CA ALA A 75 14.22 7.37 20.86
C ALA A 75 13.32 6.26 20.26
N THR A 76 13.85 5.05 20.04
CA THR A 76 13.03 3.90 19.63
C THR A 76 11.99 3.53 20.68
N VAL A 77 12.40 3.51 21.95
CA VAL A 77 11.49 3.24 23.07
C VAL A 77 10.34 4.27 23.11
N GLN A 78 10.68 5.55 22.93
CA GLN A 78 9.69 6.63 22.82
C GLN A 78 8.74 6.42 21.63
N MET A 79 9.28 6.13 20.44
CA MET A 79 8.47 5.90 19.23
C MET A 79 7.50 4.72 19.39
N ILE A 80 7.88 3.67 20.10
CA ILE A 80 6.98 2.53 20.39
C ILE A 80 5.78 3.01 21.21
N GLY A 81 5.99 3.86 22.23
CA GLY A 81 4.93 4.45 23.04
C GLY A 81 3.99 5.34 22.21
N HIS A 82 4.57 6.21 21.37
CA HIS A 82 3.79 7.08 20.48
C HIS A 82 2.96 6.29 19.46
N GLU A 83 3.54 5.27 18.84
CA GLU A 83 2.82 4.39 17.90
C GLU A 83 1.66 3.66 18.58
N LEU A 84 1.86 3.15 19.80
CA LEU A 84 0.82 2.50 20.57
C LEU A 84 -0.34 3.48 20.88
N ALA A 85 -0.04 4.69 21.33
CA ALA A 85 -1.03 5.70 21.61
C ALA A 85 -1.83 6.10 20.34
N THR A 86 -1.13 6.27 19.22
CA THR A 86 -1.73 6.57 17.91
C THR A 86 -2.69 5.46 17.48
N ARG A 87 -2.26 4.21 17.57
CA ARG A 87 -3.11 3.06 17.20
C ARG A 87 -4.32 2.89 18.10
N ARG A 88 -4.20 3.19 19.39
CA ARG A 88 -5.37 3.21 20.30
C ARG A 88 -6.41 4.20 19.86
N LYS A 89 -6.01 5.44 19.58
CA LYS A 89 -6.90 6.48 19.08
C LYS A 89 -7.54 6.08 17.75
N GLN A 90 -6.73 5.60 16.81
CA GLN A 90 -7.19 5.20 15.47
C GLN A 90 -8.24 4.09 15.51
N PHE A 91 -8.01 3.06 16.29
CA PHE A 91 -8.92 1.92 16.38
C PHE A 91 -9.95 2.03 17.48
N LYS A 92 -9.91 3.08 18.32
CA LYS A 92 -10.77 3.29 19.50
C LYS A 92 -10.82 2.05 20.42
N LYS A 93 -9.69 1.32 20.53
CA LYS A 93 -9.59 0.07 21.30
C LYS A 93 -8.89 0.32 22.64
N VAL A 94 -9.53 -0.11 23.72
CA VAL A 94 -8.96 -0.08 25.07
C VAL A 94 -7.73 -0.98 25.17
N LYS A 95 -7.73 -2.14 24.51
CA LYS A 95 -6.61 -3.07 24.48
C LYS A 95 -6.22 -3.40 23.04
N LEU A 96 -4.94 -3.21 22.71
CA LEU A 96 -4.36 -3.68 21.47
C LEU A 96 -3.82 -5.10 21.63
N SER A 97 -3.59 -5.79 20.50
CA SER A 97 -3.02 -7.13 20.51
C SER A 97 -1.62 -7.13 21.10
N TRP A 98 -1.33 -8.17 21.91
CA TRP A 98 0.03 -8.43 22.41
C TRP A 98 0.94 -8.87 21.28
N ARG A 99 2.18 -8.41 21.31
CA ARG A 99 3.21 -8.86 20.40
C ARG A 99 3.90 -10.10 20.98
N LYS A 100 3.93 -11.18 20.22
CA LYS A 100 4.54 -12.45 20.63
C LYS A 100 5.91 -12.60 20.01
N SER A 101 6.92 -12.88 20.84
CA SER A 101 8.31 -13.06 20.38
C SER A 101 8.62 -14.48 19.92
N ASN A 102 7.86 -15.47 20.37
CA ASN A 102 8.11 -16.91 20.14
C ASN A 102 6.85 -17.63 19.64
N GLY A 103 7.04 -18.88 19.18
CA GLY A 103 5.96 -19.76 18.76
C GLY A 103 5.50 -19.56 17.31
N SER A 104 4.56 -20.40 16.88
CA SER A 104 4.04 -20.42 15.49
C SER A 104 3.27 -19.15 15.10
N ARG A 105 2.75 -18.42 16.08
CA ARG A 105 2.01 -17.16 15.91
C ARG A 105 2.81 -15.96 16.38
N ARG A 106 4.16 -16.02 16.30
CA ARG A 106 5.00 -14.89 16.65
C ARG A 106 4.70 -13.67 15.77
N SER A 107 4.82 -12.50 16.34
CA SER A 107 4.72 -11.25 15.61
C SER A 107 5.96 -11.08 14.71
N LEU A 108 5.78 -10.58 13.50
CA LEU A 108 6.90 -10.20 12.64
C LEU A 108 7.72 -9.10 13.31
N GLY A 109 9.02 -9.16 13.12
CA GLY A 109 9.94 -8.17 13.68
C GLY A 109 9.63 -6.77 13.15
N TRP A 110 9.65 -5.81 14.05
CA TRP A 110 9.41 -4.39 13.78
C TRP A 110 10.19 -3.57 14.81
N ILE A 111 11.02 -2.62 14.35
CA ILE A 111 11.83 -1.76 15.19
C ILE A 111 11.74 -0.36 14.58
N PRO A 112 11.02 0.59 15.18
CA PRO A 112 10.96 1.96 14.70
C PRO A 112 12.25 2.69 15.04
N PHE A 113 12.64 3.66 14.21
CA PHE A 113 13.75 4.56 14.50
C PHE A 113 13.44 5.99 14.05
N ARG A 114 13.95 6.94 14.78
CA ARG A 114 13.94 8.37 14.44
C ARG A 114 15.17 8.67 13.57
N HIS A 115 15.10 9.69 12.72
CA HIS A 115 16.15 10.05 11.76
C HIS A 115 17.53 10.27 12.41
N ASP A 116 17.56 10.90 13.59
CA ASP A 116 18.80 11.20 14.35
C ASP A 116 19.46 9.97 14.99
N CYS A 117 18.80 8.83 14.99
CA CYS A 117 19.30 7.56 15.54
C CYS A 117 20.00 6.67 14.53
N ILE A 118 20.02 7.07 13.26
CA ILE A 118 20.60 6.30 12.18
C ILE A 118 21.63 7.12 11.42
N SER A 119 22.61 6.44 10.82
CA SER A 119 23.45 7.03 9.80
C SER A 119 23.80 5.99 8.73
N TYR A 120 24.05 6.46 7.52
CA TYR A 120 24.49 5.64 6.40
C TYR A 120 25.93 6.00 6.02
N ARG A 121 26.80 5.01 5.96
CA ARG A 121 28.18 5.20 5.48
C ARG A 121 28.72 3.88 4.91
N GLY A 122 29.30 3.96 3.70
CA GLY A 122 29.97 2.83 3.06
C GLY A 122 29.12 1.57 2.92
N GLY A 123 27.86 1.67 2.46
CA GLY A 123 26.96 0.55 2.28
C GLY A 123 26.36 -0.04 3.57
N GLN A 124 26.52 0.66 4.70
CA GLN A 124 26.07 0.20 6.01
C GLN A 124 25.18 1.23 6.70
N ILE A 125 24.08 0.75 7.27
CA ILE A 125 23.27 1.51 8.22
C ILE A 125 23.84 1.28 9.63
N ARG A 126 24.08 2.36 10.36
CA ARG A 126 24.46 2.34 11.76
C ARG A 126 23.26 2.66 12.62
N TYR A 127 23.01 1.83 13.63
CA TYR A 127 21.88 1.99 14.56
C TYR A 127 22.18 1.28 15.87
N ALA A 128 21.98 1.92 17.02
CA ALA A 128 22.18 1.37 18.36
C ALA A 128 23.53 0.64 18.55
N GLY A 129 24.62 1.21 18.03
CA GLY A 129 25.96 0.63 18.08
C GLY A 129 26.24 -0.48 17.04
N TYR A 130 25.25 -0.96 16.35
CA TYR A 130 25.38 -2.00 15.32
C TYR A 130 25.57 -1.41 13.91
N LYS A 131 26.19 -2.20 13.02
CA LYS A 131 26.37 -1.89 11.59
C LYS A 131 25.67 -2.94 10.75
N PHE A 132 24.70 -2.53 9.95
CA PHE A 132 23.89 -3.40 9.11
C PHE A 132 24.21 -3.20 7.64
N ASN A 133 24.77 -4.21 6.97
CA ASN A 133 24.96 -4.18 5.53
C ASN A 133 23.62 -4.33 4.82
N ILE A 134 23.41 -3.51 3.82
CA ILE A 134 22.19 -3.51 3.00
C ILE A 134 22.51 -3.81 1.54
N TRP A 135 21.50 -4.16 0.79
CA TRP A 135 21.51 -4.15 -0.67
C TRP A 135 21.00 -2.78 -1.10
N ASP A 136 21.94 -1.86 -1.35
CA ASP A 136 21.60 -0.50 -1.76
C ASP A 136 21.25 -0.46 -3.25
N SER A 137 19.94 -0.46 -3.55
CA SER A 137 19.38 -0.36 -4.90
C SER A 137 18.95 1.05 -5.26
N TYR A 138 19.12 2.03 -4.36
CA TYR A 138 18.63 3.39 -4.55
C TYR A 138 19.73 4.44 -4.53
N GLY A 139 20.97 4.09 -4.11
CA GLY A 139 22.01 5.08 -3.89
C GLY A 139 21.72 5.95 -2.65
N LEU A 140 21.61 5.32 -1.46
CA LEU A 140 21.20 6.03 -0.23
C LEU A 140 22.12 7.21 0.15
N ALA A 141 23.34 7.26 -0.39
CA ALA A 141 24.26 8.36 -0.15
C ALA A 141 23.72 9.71 -0.67
N ASP A 142 22.84 9.68 -1.67
CA ASP A 142 22.26 10.86 -2.32
C ASP A 142 21.05 11.43 -1.59
N TYR A 143 20.63 10.80 -0.46
CA TYR A 143 19.42 11.18 0.25
C TYR A 143 19.67 11.53 1.70
N GLU A 144 18.97 12.54 2.20
CA GLU A 144 18.79 12.78 3.62
C GLU A 144 17.79 11.77 4.18
N LEU A 145 18.25 10.91 5.11
CA LEU A 145 17.43 9.84 5.65
C LEU A 145 16.51 10.36 6.75
N GLY A 146 15.20 10.14 6.57
CA GLY A 146 14.20 10.43 7.57
C GLY A 146 13.96 9.26 8.53
N SER A 147 12.95 9.42 9.38
CA SER A 147 12.50 8.37 10.30
C SER A 147 11.94 7.17 9.54
N GLY A 148 11.93 6.00 10.20
CA GLY A 148 11.49 4.78 9.54
C GLY A 148 11.44 3.56 10.45
N THR A 149 11.60 2.38 9.85
CA THR A 149 11.51 1.11 10.57
C THR A 149 12.44 0.04 9.99
N PHE A 150 12.99 -0.80 10.85
CA PHE A 150 13.42 -2.14 10.44
C PHE A 150 12.22 -3.08 10.52
N SER A 151 11.95 -3.82 9.45
CA SER A 151 10.80 -4.73 9.39
C SER A 151 11.17 -6.10 8.84
N GLU A 152 10.58 -7.15 9.41
CA GLU A 152 10.77 -8.53 9.00
C GLU A 152 9.62 -8.97 8.08
N ASP A 153 9.92 -9.75 7.04
CA ASP A 153 8.91 -10.45 6.25
C ASP A 153 8.57 -11.84 6.83
N SER A 154 7.55 -12.49 6.29
CA SER A 154 7.11 -13.82 6.74
C SER A 154 8.12 -14.94 6.52
N ARG A 155 9.21 -14.70 5.78
CA ARG A 155 10.30 -15.63 5.52
C ARG A 155 11.51 -15.40 6.43
N GLY A 156 11.48 -14.35 7.27
CA GLY A 156 12.58 -13.98 8.16
C GLY A 156 13.58 -13.00 7.54
N HIS A 157 13.28 -12.44 6.37
CA HIS A 157 14.13 -11.43 5.76
C HIS A 157 13.84 -10.06 6.34
N TRP A 158 14.91 -9.31 6.63
CA TRP A 158 14.83 -7.98 7.19
C TRP A 158 15.00 -6.89 6.15
N TYR A 159 14.30 -5.81 6.34
CA TYR A 159 14.29 -4.64 5.47
C TYR A 159 14.47 -3.37 6.30
N PHE A 160 15.27 -2.46 5.77
CA PHE A 160 15.39 -1.08 6.21
C PHE A 160 14.42 -0.24 5.39
N ASN A 161 13.47 0.40 6.06
CA ASN A 161 12.51 1.29 5.42
C ASN A 161 12.73 2.68 6.00
N THR A 162 13.03 3.66 5.15
CA THR A 162 13.27 5.04 5.55
C THR A 162 12.50 5.98 4.65
N THR A 163 12.08 7.11 5.20
CA THR A 163 11.54 8.21 4.41
C THR A 163 12.68 9.07 3.87
N VAL A 164 12.51 9.61 2.67
CA VAL A 164 13.42 10.59 2.06
C VAL A 164 12.61 11.68 1.42
N LYS A 165 13.14 12.90 1.41
CA LYS A 165 12.56 14.02 0.66
C LYS A 165 13.12 14.01 -0.75
N VAL A 166 12.26 14.11 -1.75
CA VAL A 166 12.65 14.19 -3.17
C VAL A 166 11.91 15.34 -3.83
N GLU A 167 12.54 15.95 -4.80
CA GLU A 167 11.88 17.00 -5.60
C GLU A 167 10.76 16.42 -6.46
N LYS A 168 9.68 17.15 -6.54
CA LYS A 168 8.55 16.83 -7.40
C LYS A 168 8.98 17.04 -8.85
N LYS A 169 8.83 16.03 -9.70
CA LYS A 169 9.08 16.13 -11.15
C LYS A 169 7.74 16.13 -11.86
N PRO A 170 7.19 17.29 -12.21
CA PRO A 170 5.90 17.38 -12.88
C PRO A 170 5.93 16.67 -14.22
N ASN A 171 4.87 15.90 -14.50
CA ASN A 171 4.61 15.38 -15.83
C ASN A 171 4.04 16.50 -16.72
N THR A 172 4.48 16.58 -17.95
CA THR A 172 4.03 17.57 -18.95
C THR A 172 3.00 16.98 -19.92
N ALA A 173 2.60 15.72 -19.77
CA ALA A 173 1.62 15.08 -20.64
C ALA A 173 0.24 15.75 -20.50
N THR A 174 -0.44 15.93 -21.62
CA THR A 174 -1.77 16.54 -21.71
C THR A 174 -2.89 15.51 -21.90
N GLN A 175 -2.55 14.30 -22.32
CA GLN A 175 -3.52 13.24 -22.57
C GLN A 175 -4.13 12.72 -21.27
N SER A 176 -5.37 12.23 -21.37
CA SER A 176 -6.09 11.64 -20.26
C SER A 176 -6.41 10.18 -20.54
N ILE A 177 -6.58 9.39 -19.48
CA ILE A 177 -6.86 7.95 -19.55
C ILE A 177 -7.96 7.55 -18.58
N GLY A 178 -8.90 6.69 -19.04
CA GLY A 178 -9.89 6.02 -18.20
C GLY A 178 -9.49 4.57 -17.93
N ILE A 179 -9.78 4.05 -16.75
CA ILE A 179 -9.39 2.70 -16.32
C ILE A 179 -10.59 1.99 -15.72
N ASP A 180 -10.99 0.89 -16.36
CA ASP A 180 -11.95 -0.07 -15.79
C ASP A 180 -11.21 -1.16 -15.01
N LEU A 181 -11.75 -1.56 -13.85
CA LEU A 181 -11.14 -2.56 -12.96
C LEU A 181 -11.95 -3.85 -12.97
N GLY A 182 -11.34 -4.92 -13.50
CA GLY A 182 -11.98 -6.21 -13.69
C GLY A 182 -11.31 -7.38 -12.95
N LEU A 183 -12.01 -8.53 -12.92
CA LEU A 183 -11.47 -9.78 -12.33
C LEU A 183 -10.81 -10.69 -13.36
N LYS A 184 -11.18 -10.61 -14.64
CA LYS A 184 -10.53 -11.35 -15.73
C LYS A 184 -9.21 -10.69 -16.09
N GLU A 185 -9.26 -9.42 -16.35
CA GLU A 185 -8.14 -8.51 -16.47
C GLU A 185 -8.20 -7.54 -15.30
N CYS A 186 -7.07 -7.34 -14.65
CA CYS A 186 -6.98 -6.55 -13.42
C CYS A 186 -7.35 -5.08 -13.66
N ALA A 187 -6.99 -4.57 -14.85
CA ALA A 187 -7.36 -3.25 -15.34
C ALA A 187 -7.34 -3.24 -16.87
N VAL A 188 -8.26 -2.50 -17.47
CA VAL A 188 -8.32 -2.19 -18.90
C VAL A 188 -8.37 -0.68 -19.04
N THR A 189 -7.54 -0.11 -19.91
CA THR A 189 -7.48 1.32 -20.18
C THR A 189 -8.32 1.70 -21.40
N SER A 190 -8.73 2.97 -21.48
CA SER A 190 -9.54 3.48 -22.60
C SER A 190 -8.84 3.49 -23.96
N ASP A 191 -7.51 3.35 -23.98
CA ASP A 191 -6.69 3.15 -25.18
C ASP A 191 -6.43 1.68 -25.52
N GLY A 192 -6.99 0.75 -24.73
CA GLY A 192 -6.94 -0.70 -24.98
C GLY A 192 -5.82 -1.46 -24.30
N GLN A 193 -4.98 -0.82 -23.49
CA GLN A 193 -3.95 -1.53 -22.71
C GLN A 193 -4.60 -2.39 -21.63
N ARG A 194 -4.01 -3.56 -21.34
CA ARG A 194 -4.58 -4.54 -20.42
C ARG A 194 -3.57 -5.01 -19.39
N LEU A 195 -3.94 -4.96 -18.12
CA LEU A 195 -3.20 -5.54 -17.01
C LEU A 195 -3.82 -6.89 -16.64
N VAL A 196 -3.20 -7.98 -17.07
CA VAL A 196 -3.78 -9.32 -16.92
C VAL A 196 -3.80 -9.81 -15.47
N GLY A 197 -2.71 -9.62 -14.70
CA GLY A 197 -2.63 -10.07 -13.30
C GLY A 197 -2.72 -11.58 -13.13
N ARG A 198 -3.63 -12.06 -12.27
CA ARG A 198 -3.93 -13.47 -11.97
C ARG A 198 -2.75 -14.29 -11.47
N HIS A 199 -1.87 -13.67 -10.68
CA HIS A 199 -0.66 -14.33 -10.16
C HIS A 199 -0.96 -15.49 -9.23
N TYR A 200 -2.03 -15.39 -8.44
CA TYR A 200 -2.50 -16.47 -7.57
C TYR A 200 -2.94 -17.68 -8.40
N ARG A 201 -3.79 -17.47 -9.41
CA ARG A 201 -4.29 -18.54 -10.28
C ARG A 201 -3.17 -19.31 -10.96
N LYS A 202 -2.12 -18.62 -11.43
CA LYS A 202 -0.95 -19.24 -12.08
C LYS A 202 -0.17 -20.19 -11.15
N LEU A 203 -0.27 -20.00 -9.84
CA LEU A 203 0.47 -20.79 -8.83
C LEU A 203 -0.45 -21.56 -7.89
N GLU A 204 -1.76 -21.54 -8.09
CA GLU A 204 -2.77 -22.15 -7.20
C GLU A 204 -2.57 -23.66 -7.04
N GLN A 205 -2.29 -24.37 -8.13
CA GLN A 205 -2.01 -25.81 -8.11
C GLN A 205 -0.77 -26.13 -7.27
N SER A 206 0.35 -25.45 -7.55
CA SER A 206 1.60 -25.65 -6.81
C SER A 206 1.44 -25.32 -5.32
N LEU A 207 0.66 -24.27 -5.01
CA LEU A 207 0.35 -23.90 -3.65
C LEU A 207 -0.49 -24.97 -2.94
N GLY A 208 -1.52 -25.51 -3.62
CA GLY A 208 -2.37 -26.59 -3.09
C GLY A 208 -1.56 -27.87 -2.82
N MET A 209 -0.65 -28.26 -3.72
CA MET A 209 0.26 -29.41 -3.49
C MET A 209 1.17 -29.17 -2.29
N ALA A 210 1.78 -27.99 -2.18
CA ALA A 210 2.64 -27.66 -1.05
C ALA A 210 1.89 -27.63 0.30
N GLN A 211 0.63 -27.18 0.29
CA GLN A 211 -0.24 -27.17 1.48
C GLN A 211 -0.61 -28.59 1.93
N ARG A 212 -1.05 -29.45 0.99
CA ARG A 212 -1.37 -30.86 1.32
C ARG A 212 -0.14 -31.63 1.82
N ALA A 213 1.04 -31.36 1.25
CA ALA A 213 2.31 -31.95 1.69
C ALA A 213 2.88 -31.29 2.98
N ASN A 214 2.14 -30.36 3.63
CA ASN A 214 2.55 -29.63 4.82
C ASN A 214 3.95 -28.94 4.72
N LYS A 215 4.38 -28.60 3.50
CA LYS A 215 5.66 -27.92 3.22
C LYS A 215 5.56 -26.41 3.52
N LYS A 216 5.53 -26.05 4.81
CA LYS A 216 5.27 -24.67 5.28
C LYS A 216 6.24 -23.61 4.68
N SER A 217 7.52 -23.96 4.52
CA SER A 217 8.51 -23.05 3.93
C SER A 217 8.19 -22.76 2.45
N LEU A 218 7.85 -23.79 1.66
CA LEU A 218 7.47 -23.65 0.26
C LEU A 218 6.16 -22.85 0.12
N VAL A 219 5.18 -23.08 0.99
CA VAL A 219 3.93 -22.30 1.02
C VAL A 219 4.22 -20.81 1.21
N LYS A 220 5.09 -20.45 2.17
CA LYS A 220 5.50 -19.07 2.39
C LYS A 220 6.24 -18.48 1.17
N ALA A 221 7.11 -19.26 0.53
CA ALA A 221 7.84 -18.84 -0.66
C ALA A 221 6.90 -18.58 -1.85
N LEU A 222 5.91 -19.45 -2.08
CA LEU A 222 4.91 -19.29 -3.14
C LEU A 222 4.03 -18.05 -2.90
N HIS A 223 3.54 -17.83 -1.69
CA HIS A 223 2.80 -16.61 -1.36
C HIS A 223 3.64 -15.35 -1.55
N ALA A 224 4.92 -15.37 -1.16
CA ALA A 224 5.83 -14.25 -1.38
C ALA A 224 6.05 -14.00 -2.89
N LYS A 225 6.19 -15.05 -3.71
CA LYS A 225 6.32 -14.95 -5.17
C LYS A 225 5.09 -14.31 -5.80
N ILE A 226 3.88 -14.76 -5.41
CA ILE A 226 2.61 -14.18 -5.87
C ILE A 226 2.54 -12.69 -5.53
N LYS A 227 2.79 -12.35 -4.24
CA LYS A 227 2.77 -10.96 -3.76
C LYS A 227 3.76 -10.07 -4.51
N ASN A 228 4.99 -10.56 -4.69
CA ASN A 228 6.06 -9.75 -5.30
C ASN A 228 5.78 -9.52 -6.80
N ARG A 229 5.37 -10.55 -7.55
CA ARG A 229 5.01 -10.42 -8.97
C ARG A 229 3.86 -9.44 -9.16
N ARG A 230 2.79 -9.60 -8.39
CA ARG A 230 1.66 -8.66 -8.42
C ARG A 230 2.11 -7.23 -8.14
N LYS A 231 2.90 -7.04 -7.08
CA LYS A 231 3.41 -5.72 -6.70
C LYS A 231 4.27 -5.10 -7.82
N ASP A 232 5.14 -5.87 -8.43
CA ASP A 232 6.00 -5.43 -9.53
C ASP A 232 5.19 -5.00 -10.75
N GLU A 233 4.22 -5.80 -11.20
CA GLU A 233 3.32 -5.44 -12.29
C GLU A 233 2.52 -4.16 -12.00
N LEU A 234 1.92 -4.06 -10.81
CA LEU A 234 1.17 -2.87 -10.42
C LEU A 234 2.05 -1.62 -10.37
N HIS A 235 3.30 -1.75 -9.90
CA HIS A 235 4.24 -0.64 -9.91
C HIS A 235 4.63 -0.21 -11.32
N LYS A 236 4.93 -1.16 -12.22
CA LYS A 236 5.26 -0.87 -13.63
C LYS A 236 4.10 -0.19 -14.33
N PHE A 237 2.90 -0.76 -14.21
CA PHE A 237 1.70 -0.23 -14.82
C PHE A 237 1.36 1.18 -14.30
N SER A 238 1.33 1.37 -13.00
CA SER A 238 1.06 2.70 -12.43
C SER A 238 2.14 3.74 -12.73
N THR A 239 3.42 3.34 -12.85
CA THR A 239 4.49 4.26 -13.26
C THR A 239 4.33 4.67 -14.72
N MET A 240 4.08 3.72 -15.61
CA MET A 240 3.84 3.97 -17.02
C MET A 240 2.68 4.98 -17.20
N LEU A 241 1.54 4.74 -16.53
CA LEU A 241 0.39 5.64 -16.61
C LEU A 241 0.73 7.07 -16.14
N THR A 242 1.39 7.21 -14.99
CA THR A 242 1.74 8.53 -14.45
C THR A 242 2.86 9.24 -15.22
N GLN A 243 3.57 8.55 -16.11
CA GLN A 243 4.55 9.15 -17.03
C GLN A 243 3.93 9.63 -18.35
N HIS A 244 2.90 8.93 -18.85
CA HIS A 244 2.36 9.18 -20.19
C HIS A 244 1.08 10.02 -20.19
N TYR A 245 0.37 10.12 -19.07
CA TYR A 245 -0.92 10.82 -19.00
C TYR A 245 -0.91 11.94 -17.96
N GLY A 246 -1.53 13.08 -18.31
CA GLY A 246 -1.72 14.23 -17.42
C GLY A 246 -2.96 14.09 -16.52
N ALA A 247 -3.91 13.22 -16.89
CA ALA A 247 -5.08 12.90 -16.05
C ALA A 247 -5.41 11.40 -16.11
N ILE A 248 -5.73 10.81 -14.97
CA ILE A 248 -6.03 9.39 -14.79
C ILE A 248 -7.35 9.24 -14.03
N PHE A 249 -8.33 8.63 -14.66
CA PHE A 249 -9.66 8.37 -14.10
C PHE A 249 -9.87 6.86 -13.88
N VAL A 250 -10.23 6.45 -12.67
CA VAL A 250 -10.36 5.02 -12.31
C VAL A 250 -11.75 4.72 -11.78
N GLY A 251 -12.37 3.64 -12.24
CA GLY A 251 -13.65 3.17 -11.72
C GLY A 251 -13.66 2.92 -10.20
N ASN A 252 -14.80 3.18 -9.55
CA ASN A 252 -14.92 3.15 -8.09
C ASN A 252 -15.19 1.74 -7.52
N VAL A 253 -14.91 0.66 -8.28
CA VAL A 253 -15.18 -0.72 -7.83
C VAL A 253 -14.84 -0.93 -6.35
N SER A 254 -15.79 -1.47 -5.58
CA SER A 254 -15.64 -1.69 -4.15
C SER A 254 -15.03 -3.05 -3.84
N SER A 255 -13.72 -3.10 -3.63
CA SER A 255 -13.02 -4.31 -3.17
C SER A 255 -13.61 -4.84 -1.86
N SER A 256 -13.97 -3.97 -0.92
CA SER A 256 -14.47 -4.33 0.41
C SER A 256 -15.81 -5.09 0.37
N LYS A 257 -16.66 -4.80 -0.61
CA LYS A 257 -17.92 -5.55 -0.82
C LYS A 257 -17.64 -6.93 -1.45
N LEU A 258 -16.72 -7.00 -2.43
CA LEU A 258 -16.42 -8.22 -3.17
C LEU A 258 -15.62 -9.26 -2.38
N ILE A 259 -14.76 -8.85 -1.46
CA ILE A 259 -14.03 -9.80 -0.58
C ILE A 259 -14.95 -10.54 0.41
N LYS A 260 -16.17 -10.08 0.61
CA LYS A 260 -17.19 -10.80 1.41
C LYS A 260 -17.97 -11.86 0.61
N THR A 261 -17.67 -12.02 -0.67
CA THR A 261 -18.34 -12.94 -1.59
C THR A 261 -17.42 -14.12 -1.99
N LYS A 262 -17.95 -15.05 -2.80
CA LYS A 262 -17.17 -16.14 -3.43
C LYS A 262 -16.02 -15.63 -4.32
N MET A 263 -16.01 -14.34 -4.68
CA MET A 263 -14.96 -13.68 -5.47
C MET A 263 -13.77 -13.18 -4.65
N ALA A 264 -13.75 -13.38 -3.33
CA ALA A 264 -12.72 -12.87 -2.42
C ALA A 264 -11.29 -13.15 -2.90
N LYS A 265 -10.98 -14.39 -3.29
CA LYS A 265 -9.64 -14.77 -3.80
C LYS A 265 -9.25 -13.98 -5.04
N SER A 266 -10.14 -13.86 -6.01
CA SER A 266 -9.88 -13.13 -7.27
C SER A 266 -9.74 -11.64 -7.02
N THR A 267 -10.56 -11.05 -6.15
CA THR A 267 -10.49 -9.64 -5.76
C THR A 267 -9.18 -9.31 -5.05
N LEU A 268 -8.73 -10.17 -4.13
CA LEU A 268 -7.44 -10.01 -3.44
C LEU A 268 -6.26 -10.21 -4.40
N ASP A 269 -6.38 -11.10 -5.38
CA ASP A 269 -5.35 -11.31 -6.41
C ASP A 269 -5.27 -10.14 -7.39
N ALA A 270 -6.39 -9.51 -7.72
CA ALA A 270 -6.41 -8.33 -8.57
C ALA A 270 -5.65 -7.15 -7.96
N GLY A 271 -5.76 -6.95 -6.64
CA GLY A 271 -5.00 -5.93 -5.92
C GLY A 271 -5.42 -4.49 -6.22
N TRP A 272 -6.68 -4.24 -6.56
CA TRP A 272 -7.22 -2.93 -6.96
C TRP A 272 -6.96 -1.81 -5.95
N SER A 273 -7.11 -2.09 -4.65
CA SER A 273 -6.77 -1.09 -3.62
C SER A 273 -5.31 -0.68 -3.68
N SER A 274 -4.38 -1.64 -3.91
CA SER A 274 -2.96 -1.33 -4.07
C SER A 274 -2.71 -0.52 -5.34
N LEU A 275 -3.39 -0.83 -6.46
CA LEU A 275 -3.28 -0.06 -7.69
C LEU A 275 -3.77 1.37 -7.51
N LYS A 276 -4.97 1.56 -6.93
CA LYS A 276 -5.52 2.89 -6.62
C LYS A 276 -4.56 3.71 -5.75
N THR A 277 -4.06 3.14 -4.65
CA THR A 277 -3.08 3.81 -3.79
C THR A 277 -1.79 4.17 -4.55
N MET A 278 -1.29 3.26 -5.45
CA MET A 278 -0.09 3.55 -6.25
C MET A 278 -0.32 4.67 -7.26
N LEU A 279 -1.47 4.69 -7.91
CA LEU A 279 -1.86 5.75 -8.83
C LEU A 279 -1.99 7.09 -8.08
N GLU A 280 -2.68 7.10 -6.95
CA GLU A 280 -2.90 8.29 -6.12
C GLU A 280 -1.59 8.99 -5.74
N TYR A 281 -0.68 8.28 -5.02
CA TYR A 281 0.56 8.92 -4.57
C TYR A 281 1.53 9.24 -5.72
N LYS A 282 1.57 8.42 -6.79
CA LYS A 282 2.44 8.69 -7.94
C LYS A 282 1.91 9.87 -8.76
N SER A 283 0.61 9.97 -8.91
CA SER A 283 -0.04 11.13 -9.57
C SER A 283 0.24 12.41 -8.79
N ASP A 284 0.10 12.40 -7.47
CA ASP A 284 0.48 13.54 -6.62
C ASP A 284 1.97 13.91 -6.82
N HIS A 285 2.87 12.94 -6.83
CA HIS A 285 4.30 13.16 -7.05
C HIS A 285 4.63 13.72 -8.44
N ALA A 286 3.87 13.34 -9.46
CA ALA A 286 4.07 13.75 -10.84
C ALA A 286 3.22 14.97 -11.25
N GLY A 287 2.38 15.49 -10.36
CA GLY A 287 1.44 16.56 -10.70
C GLY A 287 0.36 16.15 -11.71
N VAL A 288 0.04 14.85 -11.77
CA VAL A 288 -1.00 14.25 -12.63
C VAL A 288 -2.33 14.32 -11.90
N VAL A 289 -3.39 14.67 -12.60
CA VAL A 289 -4.75 14.64 -12.08
C VAL A 289 -5.15 13.18 -11.87
N TYR A 290 -5.61 12.82 -10.67
CA TYR A 290 -6.10 11.50 -10.35
C TYR A 290 -7.48 11.57 -9.71
N GLU A 291 -8.46 10.84 -10.28
CA GLU A 291 -9.81 10.81 -9.74
C GLU A 291 -10.42 9.40 -9.83
N VAL A 292 -11.21 9.05 -8.79
CA VAL A 292 -12.04 7.84 -8.79
C VAL A 292 -13.43 8.20 -9.24
N ILE A 293 -13.88 7.60 -10.35
CA ILE A 293 -15.13 7.90 -11.05
C ILE A 293 -16.18 6.83 -10.71
N ASP A 294 -17.42 7.25 -10.55
CA ASP A 294 -18.54 6.31 -10.43
C ASP A 294 -18.70 5.47 -11.69
N GLU A 295 -18.59 4.14 -11.54
CA GLU A 295 -18.65 3.18 -12.64
C GLU A 295 -20.06 2.64 -12.92
N ALA A 296 -21.10 3.15 -12.24
CA ALA A 296 -22.47 2.70 -12.47
C ALA A 296 -22.85 2.81 -13.96
N PHE A 297 -23.34 1.71 -14.52
CA PHE A 297 -23.77 1.59 -15.92
C PHE A 297 -22.67 1.77 -17.01
N THR A 298 -21.41 1.98 -16.68
CA THR A 298 -20.35 2.17 -17.68
C THR A 298 -20.18 0.99 -18.63
N THR A 299 -20.44 -0.23 -18.17
CA THR A 299 -20.40 -1.44 -19.02
C THR A 299 -21.63 -1.57 -19.94
N GLN A 300 -22.72 -0.86 -19.66
CA GLN A 300 -23.99 -0.94 -20.39
C GLN A 300 -24.20 0.23 -21.35
N THR A 301 -23.67 1.40 -21.00
CA THR A 301 -23.72 2.59 -21.84
C THR A 301 -22.79 2.42 -23.03
N CYS A 302 -23.29 2.61 -24.23
CA CYS A 302 -22.44 2.59 -25.43
C CYS A 302 -21.49 3.81 -25.41
N SER A 303 -20.19 3.58 -25.50
CA SER A 303 -19.19 4.67 -25.51
C SER A 303 -19.20 5.49 -26.81
N CYS A 304 -19.89 5.03 -27.85
CA CYS A 304 -20.02 5.73 -29.12
C CYS A 304 -21.20 6.72 -29.11
N CYS A 305 -22.43 6.25 -28.77
CA CYS A 305 -23.64 7.07 -28.83
C CYS A 305 -24.21 7.48 -27.47
N GLY A 306 -23.67 6.98 -26.36
CA GLY A 306 -24.13 7.31 -25.00
C GLY A 306 -25.40 6.62 -24.56
N SER A 307 -26.07 5.80 -25.40
CA SER A 307 -27.32 5.13 -25.06
C SER A 307 -27.10 3.80 -24.29
N ILE A 308 -28.12 3.41 -23.52
CA ILE A 308 -28.23 2.05 -22.96
C ILE A 308 -29.22 1.28 -23.83
N ALA A 309 -28.74 0.73 -24.93
CA ALA A 309 -29.49 0.05 -25.94
C ALA A 309 -30.15 -1.25 -25.42
N VAL A 310 -31.10 -1.82 -26.17
CA VAL A 310 -31.73 -3.12 -25.85
C VAL A 310 -30.66 -4.23 -25.82
N SER A 311 -29.73 -4.19 -26.74
CA SER A 311 -28.61 -5.14 -26.87
C SER A 311 -27.51 -4.99 -25.79
N SER A 312 -27.56 -3.94 -24.97
CA SER A 312 -26.53 -3.71 -23.91
C SER A 312 -26.47 -4.85 -22.90
N PRO A 313 -25.29 -5.25 -22.42
CA PRO A 313 -25.15 -6.35 -21.44
C PRO A 313 -25.70 -5.93 -20.07
N LYS A 314 -26.89 -6.36 -19.73
CA LYS A 314 -27.61 -5.99 -18.49
C LYS A 314 -27.63 -7.12 -17.47
N GLY A 315 -27.59 -6.76 -16.19
CA GLY A 315 -27.83 -7.66 -15.07
C GLY A 315 -26.82 -8.84 -14.98
N ARG A 316 -27.20 -9.90 -14.29
CA ARG A 316 -26.36 -11.10 -14.12
C ARG A 316 -26.16 -11.87 -15.42
N ALA A 317 -27.15 -11.93 -16.28
CA ALA A 317 -27.05 -12.60 -17.58
C ALA A 317 -26.03 -11.94 -18.49
N GLY A 318 -25.85 -10.62 -18.42
CA GLY A 318 -24.86 -9.87 -19.18
C GLY A 318 -23.42 -10.01 -18.68
N LEU A 319 -23.17 -10.63 -17.52
CA LEU A 319 -21.81 -10.73 -16.96
C LEU A 319 -20.85 -11.57 -17.84
N GLY A 320 -21.37 -12.53 -18.60
CA GLY A 320 -20.59 -13.36 -19.52
C GLY A 320 -20.30 -12.71 -20.87
N ILE A 321 -21.08 -11.71 -21.25
CA ILE A 321 -20.96 -11.04 -22.55
C ILE A 321 -19.73 -10.14 -22.54
N ARG A 322 -18.80 -10.41 -23.46
CA ARG A 322 -17.55 -9.64 -23.60
C ARG A 322 -17.57 -8.68 -24.76
N GLU A 323 -18.18 -9.12 -25.85
CA GLU A 323 -18.38 -8.32 -27.06
C GLU A 323 -19.87 -8.18 -27.34
N TRP A 324 -20.31 -7.01 -27.73
CA TRP A 324 -21.70 -6.72 -28.04
C TRP A 324 -21.81 -5.60 -29.08
N THR A 325 -22.82 -5.66 -29.89
CA THR A 325 -23.11 -4.63 -30.87
C THR A 325 -24.26 -3.75 -30.37
N CYS A 326 -24.06 -2.43 -30.36
CA CYS A 326 -25.11 -1.49 -29.97
C CYS A 326 -26.24 -1.48 -31.00
N SER A 327 -27.49 -1.77 -30.59
CA SER A 327 -28.63 -1.75 -31.50
C SER A 327 -28.98 -0.35 -32.00
N ASP A 328 -28.55 0.71 -31.30
CA ASP A 328 -28.93 2.09 -31.64
C ASP A 328 -27.94 2.73 -32.65
N CYS A 329 -26.66 2.38 -32.60
CA CYS A 329 -25.65 2.99 -33.49
C CYS A 329 -24.82 1.98 -34.28
N GLY A 330 -24.99 0.66 -34.08
CA GLY A 330 -24.26 -0.39 -34.78
C GLY A 330 -22.81 -0.59 -34.33
N SER A 331 -22.29 0.16 -33.36
CA SER A 331 -20.90 0.03 -32.92
C SER A 331 -20.67 -1.29 -32.19
N VAL A 332 -19.57 -1.97 -32.52
CA VAL A 332 -19.10 -3.17 -31.82
C VAL A 332 -18.23 -2.76 -30.63
N ASN A 333 -18.59 -3.23 -29.45
CA ASN A 333 -17.97 -2.87 -28.20
C ASN A 333 -17.37 -4.09 -27.49
N ASP A 334 -16.08 -4.02 -27.15
CA ASP A 334 -15.52 -4.83 -26.06
C ASP A 334 -16.02 -4.22 -24.75
N ARG A 335 -16.60 -5.01 -23.89
CA ARG A 335 -17.27 -4.57 -22.67
C ARG A 335 -16.37 -3.77 -21.72
N ASP A 336 -15.17 -4.28 -21.47
CA ASP A 336 -14.25 -3.71 -20.49
C ASP A 336 -13.58 -2.44 -21.08
N LEU A 337 -13.28 -2.45 -22.38
CA LEU A 337 -12.80 -1.26 -23.12
C LEU A 337 -13.89 -0.17 -23.19
N ASN A 338 -15.14 -0.56 -23.47
CA ASN A 338 -16.27 0.37 -23.48
C ASN A 338 -16.46 1.03 -22.10
N ALA A 339 -16.35 0.26 -21.02
CA ALA A 339 -16.42 0.81 -19.66
C ALA A 339 -15.29 1.80 -19.38
N ALA A 340 -14.06 1.50 -19.77
CA ALA A 340 -12.91 2.39 -19.61
C ALA A 340 -13.08 3.71 -20.37
N ARG A 341 -13.64 3.68 -21.59
CA ARG A 341 -13.97 4.89 -22.39
C ARG A 341 -15.06 5.72 -21.71
N ASN A 342 -16.10 5.10 -21.16
CA ASN A 342 -17.13 5.80 -20.42
C ASN A 342 -16.63 6.42 -19.13
N ILE A 343 -15.68 5.76 -18.42
CA ILE A 343 -15.00 6.32 -17.25
C ILE A 343 -14.20 7.56 -17.65
N LEU A 344 -13.47 7.52 -18.79
CA LEU A 344 -12.75 8.66 -19.32
C LEU A 344 -13.68 9.84 -19.63
N ALA A 345 -14.79 9.59 -20.35
CA ALA A 345 -15.77 10.62 -20.71
C ALA A 345 -16.37 11.30 -19.46
N ARG A 346 -16.72 10.53 -18.44
CA ARG A 346 -17.22 11.06 -17.16
C ARG A 346 -16.14 11.87 -16.43
N GLY A 347 -14.90 11.43 -16.46
CA GLY A 347 -13.77 12.17 -15.89
C GLY A 347 -13.59 13.53 -16.56
N HIS A 348 -13.64 13.59 -17.89
CA HIS A 348 -13.60 14.85 -18.64
C HIS A 348 -14.75 15.78 -18.30
N SER A 349 -16.00 15.27 -18.24
CA SER A 349 -17.16 16.08 -17.86
C SER A 349 -16.99 16.72 -16.49
N ARG A 350 -16.43 16.02 -15.52
CA ARG A 350 -16.17 16.56 -14.17
C ARG A 350 -15.10 17.63 -14.18
N LEU A 351 -14.00 17.44 -14.93
CA LEU A 351 -12.97 18.45 -15.10
C LEU A 351 -13.53 19.73 -15.75
N ALA A 352 -14.33 19.60 -16.81
CA ALA A 352 -14.92 20.72 -17.51
C ALA A 352 -15.90 21.54 -16.64
N LEU A 353 -16.60 20.89 -15.70
CA LEU A 353 -17.52 21.55 -14.78
C LEU A 353 -16.79 22.27 -13.62
N GLY A 354 -15.47 22.19 -13.55
CA GLY A 354 -14.69 22.82 -12.47
C GLY A 354 -15.07 22.27 -11.08
N ILE A 355 -15.67 21.08 -11.00
CA ILE A 355 -16.03 20.46 -9.73
C ILE A 355 -14.74 20.23 -8.97
N PRO A 356 -14.53 20.92 -7.82
CA PRO A 356 -13.32 20.75 -7.04
C PRO A 356 -13.22 19.27 -6.67
N PHE A 357 -12.02 18.70 -6.86
CA PHE A 357 -11.74 17.35 -6.37
C PHE A 357 -12.12 17.33 -4.89
N PRO A 358 -12.90 16.36 -4.41
CA PRO A 358 -12.97 16.14 -2.99
C PRO A 358 -11.53 15.81 -2.60
N PHE A 359 -10.83 16.80 -2.02
CA PHE A 359 -9.57 16.53 -1.37
C PHE A 359 -9.84 15.32 -0.49
N ALA A 360 -9.27 14.19 -0.86
CA ALA A 360 -9.20 13.08 0.05
C ALA A 360 -8.70 13.71 1.33
N VAL A 361 -9.51 13.61 2.38
CA VAL A 361 -9.09 14.05 3.71
C VAL A 361 -7.75 13.40 3.89
N ILE A 362 -6.70 14.18 3.68
CA ILE A 362 -5.37 13.83 4.09
C ILE A 362 -5.54 13.70 5.58
N SER A 363 -5.81 12.48 6.03
CA SER A 363 -5.58 12.14 7.41
C SER A 363 -4.10 12.44 7.60
N CYS A 364 -3.86 13.64 8.09
CA CYS A 364 -2.57 14.10 8.53
C CYS A 364 -1.94 13.01 9.38
N PHE A 365 -1.07 12.23 8.79
CA PHE A 365 0.03 11.63 9.49
C PHE A 365 1.12 12.69 9.59
N SER A 366 0.78 13.77 10.30
CA SER A 366 1.74 14.76 10.76
C SER A 366 1.99 14.45 12.22
N THR A 367 3.24 14.20 12.49
CA THR A 367 3.96 14.10 13.78
C THR A 367 3.67 12.87 14.59
#